data_a97dd83f21545f20885fd601c036c525
#
_entry.id   a97dd83f21545f20885fd601c036c525
#
_cell.length_a   1.000
_cell.length_b   1.000
_cell.length_c   1.000
_cell.angle_alpha   90.00
_cell.angle_beta   90.00
_cell.angle_gamma   90.00
#
_symmetry.space_group_name_H-M   'P 1'
#
loop_
_entity.id
_entity.type
_entity.pdbx_description
1 polymer ?
#
loop_
_entity_poly.entity_id
_entity_poly.type
_entity_poly.pdbx_seq_one_letter_code
_entity_poly.pdbx_strand_id
1 'polypeptide(L)'
;MNIIQVPRRFVASEWGGTETTILQTSRALQRAGHEAAIFTSLALSDQRRETIQGVPVRRFPYTYPFLGLSAQDKRDMDKKGGNLLSLSLLLGLLREPGVDVLHAHTGKRVGGVVRTAARLRGIPYVVTLHGGFFEVPKGEMDQMLAPIQNRPEWGRVFGAFLGARRVLEDAAAVVCVGGDEYVAAQAKLPGQRVELIPNGVDCEAFAQGDAAGFRAAHGLATDRRIILCVSRIDYQKNQIGLVDALAQVATQVPTVHLVLLGPVTVAGYHERLLNRVRELGLTDRVTLIPGLRPDDPMLPAAYHAAEVFCLPSLHEPFGIVILEAWAAGRPVVASRVGGIPSFTQDGEDVIQAQPGDTADLAARLIQVMGDPRLAGRLAAAGQAKARRDYAWSAIAARLVDIYRELPRASRSRRI
;
A
#
# COMPACT_ATOMS: atom_id res chain seq x y z
N MET A 1 6.28 13.67 -20.78
CA MET A 1 6.72 14.37 -19.54
C MET A 1 7.77 13.53 -18.87
N ASN A 2 8.71 14.18 -18.17
CA ASN A 2 9.71 13.52 -17.33
C ASN A 2 9.32 13.73 -15.85
N ILE A 3 8.97 12.65 -15.15
CA ILE A 3 8.43 12.64 -13.79
C ILE A 3 9.43 11.96 -12.85
N ILE A 4 9.81 12.63 -11.77
CA ILE A 4 10.65 12.02 -10.73
C ILE A 4 9.80 11.70 -9.51
N GLN A 5 9.65 10.42 -9.21
CA GLN A 5 8.99 9.92 -8.01
C GLN A 5 9.97 9.96 -6.82
N VAL A 6 9.56 10.55 -5.71
CA VAL A 6 10.46 10.75 -4.56
C VAL A 6 9.87 10.16 -3.28
N PRO A 7 10.03 8.85 -3.03
CA PRO A 7 9.77 8.25 -1.73
C PRO A 7 10.92 8.48 -0.74
N ARG A 8 10.64 8.27 0.55
CA ARG A 8 11.66 8.31 1.61
C ARG A 8 12.69 7.19 1.45
N ARG A 9 12.24 5.97 1.15
CA ARG A 9 13.05 4.79 0.83
C ARG A 9 12.37 4.01 -0.29
N PHE A 10 13.17 3.17 -0.95
CA PHE A 10 12.65 2.26 -1.97
C PHE A 10 13.58 1.05 -2.10
N VAL A 11 13.22 -0.08 -1.46
CA VAL A 11 14.06 -1.28 -1.36
C VAL A 11 13.21 -2.55 -1.39
N ALA A 12 13.74 -3.62 -1.98
CA ALA A 12 13.04 -4.89 -2.12
C ALA A 12 12.84 -5.62 -0.76
N SER A 13 13.75 -5.42 0.20
CA SER A 13 13.70 -6.09 1.52
C SER A 13 12.57 -5.60 2.43
N GLU A 14 11.99 -4.45 2.14
CA GLU A 14 10.91 -3.83 2.93
C GLU A 14 9.79 -3.37 1.99
N TRP A 15 9.31 -4.30 1.17
CA TRP A 15 8.29 -4.03 0.17
C TRP A 15 6.91 -3.97 0.79
N GLY A 16 6.13 -2.97 0.40
CA GLY A 16 4.76 -2.78 0.85
C GLY A 16 3.89 -2.10 -0.20
N GLY A 17 2.68 -1.72 0.18
CA GLY A 17 1.72 -1.08 -0.72
C GLY A 17 2.25 0.23 -1.34
N THR A 18 3.01 1.01 -0.59
CA THR A 18 3.61 2.27 -1.08
C THR A 18 4.63 1.99 -2.20
N GLU A 19 5.55 1.05 -1.99
CA GLU A 19 6.57 0.66 -2.98
C GLU A 19 5.91 0.09 -4.23
N THR A 20 4.88 -0.76 -4.07
CA THR A 20 4.08 -1.30 -5.19
C THR A 20 3.43 -0.17 -5.98
N THR A 21 2.76 0.76 -5.31
CA THR A 21 2.09 1.90 -5.96
C THR A 21 3.07 2.75 -6.76
N ILE A 22 4.23 3.09 -6.19
CA ILE A 22 5.25 3.91 -6.85
C ILE A 22 5.82 3.20 -8.08
N LEU A 23 6.16 1.92 -7.93
CA LEU A 23 6.72 1.14 -9.05
C LEU A 23 5.71 0.99 -10.18
N GLN A 24 4.51 0.53 -9.88
CA GLN A 24 3.50 0.26 -10.90
C GLN A 24 3.01 1.53 -11.57
N THR A 25 2.85 2.61 -10.81
CA THR A 25 2.55 3.94 -11.39
C THR A 25 3.66 4.39 -12.33
N SER A 26 4.94 4.25 -11.94
CA SER A 26 6.09 4.61 -12.80
C SER A 26 6.09 3.79 -14.08
N ARG A 27 5.87 2.48 -14.00
CA ARG A 27 5.76 1.59 -15.18
C ARG A 27 4.59 1.96 -16.09
N ALA A 28 3.43 2.28 -15.50
CA ALA A 28 2.25 2.68 -16.27
C ALA A 28 2.47 4.04 -16.97
N LEU A 29 3.14 4.98 -16.32
CA LEU A 29 3.57 6.24 -16.94
C LEU A 29 4.55 6.00 -18.12
N GLN A 30 5.52 5.09 -17.97
CA GLN A 30 6.43 4.73 -19.05
C GLN A 30 5.69 4.09 -20.23
N ARG A 31 4.74 3.17 -19.97
CA ARG A 31 3.89 2.57 -21.03
C ARG A 31 3.03 3.61 -21.74
N ALA A 32 2.65 4.70 -21.05
CA ALA A 32 1.93 5.83 -21.62
C ALA A 32 2.83 6.83 -22.38
N GLY A 33 4.11 6.51 -22.62
CA GLY A 33 5.07 7.33 -23.35
C GLY A 33 5.66 8.49 -22.54
N HIS A 34 5.66 8.39 -21.21
CA HIS A 34 6.33 9.34 -20.31
C HIS A 34 7.65 8.77 -19.78
N GLU A 35 8.56 9.62 -19.36
CA GLU A 35 9.75 9.21 -18.61
C GLU A 35 9.41 9.23 -17.12
N ALA A 36 9.76 8.16 -16.41
CA ALA A 36 9.59 8.07 -14.97
C ALA A 36 10.81 7.42 -14.32
N ALA A 37 11.34 8.05 -13.26
CA ALA A 37 12.44 7.52 -12.46
C ALA A 37 12.16 7.74 -10.97
N ILE A 38 12.81 6.94 -10.12
CA ILE A 38 12.65 6.99 -8.66
C ILE A 38 13.95 7.54 -8.05
N PHE A 39 13.84 8.66 -7.33
CA PHE A 39 14.93 9.23 -6.54
C PHE A 39 14.60 9.09 -5.06
N THR A 40 15.50 8.44 -4.30
CA THR A 40 15.21 8.09 -2.91
C THR A 40 16.47 8.14 -2.05
N SER A 41 16.36 7.84 -0.75
CA SER A 41 17.53 7.71 0.12
C SER A 41 18.20 6.34 -0.01
N LEU A 42 19.46 6.23 0.43
CA LEU A 42 20.18 4.96 0.60
C LEU A 42 19.70 4.13 1.81
N ALA A 43 18.59 4.50 2.46
CA ALA A 43 18.07 3.74 3.59
C ALA A 43 17.85 2.27 3.22
N LEU A 44 18.46 1.36 3.97
CA LEU A 44 18.43 -0.09 3.81
C LEU A 44 18.97 -0.61 2.46
N SER A 45 19.84 0.15 1.78
CA SER A 45 20.47 -0.26 0.52
C SER A 45 21.88 0.28 0.39
N ASP A 46 22.76 -0.51 -0.24
CA ASP A 46 24.12 -0.10 -0.60
C ASP A 46 24.22 0.35 -2.06
N GLN A 47 23.22 0.03 -2.86
CA GLN A 47 23.21 0.30 -4.30
C GLN A 47 22.74 1.74 -4.58
N ARG A 48 23.63 2.55 -5.16
CA ARG A 48 23.30 3.93 -5.53
C ARG A 48 22.47 4.05 -6.80
N ARG A 49 22.54 3.07 -7.68
CA ARG A 49 21.80 3.02 -8.94
C ARG A 49 21.43 1.59 -9.25
N GLU A 50 20.19 1.36 -9.65
CA GLU A 50 19.71 0.11 -10.17
C GLU A 50 18.50 0.36 -11.09
N THR A 51 18.04 -0.69 -11.74
CA THR A 51 16.78 -0.67 -12.47
C THR A 51 15.89 -1.77 -11.92
N ILE A 52 14.72 -1.40 -11.43
CA ILE A 52 13.73 -2.35 -10.87
C ILE A 52 12.56 -2.44 -11.85
N GLN A 53 12.38 -3.61 -12.44
CA GLN A 53 11.31 -3.87 -13.43
C GLN A 53 11.20 -2.78 -14.52
N GLY A 54 12.34 -2.32 -15.04
CA GLY A 54 12.41 -1.31 -16.10
C GLY A 54 12.40 0.15 -15.59
N VAL A 55 12.19 0.39 -14.30
CA VAL A 55 12.19 1.75 -13.73
C VAL A 55 13.57 2.08 -13.15
N PRO A 56 14.24 3.15 -13.60
CA PRO A 56 15.51 3.61 -13.02
C PRO A 56 15.33 4.09 -11.58
N VAL A 57 16.17 3.59 -10.67
CA VAL A 57 16.20 3.99 -9.26
C VAL A 57 17.56 4.59 -8.93
N ARG A 58 17.56 5.80 -8.37
CA ARG A 58 18.77 6.48 -7.87
C ARG A 58 18.65 6.75 -6.38
N ARG A 59 19.64 6.29 -5.61
CA ARG A 59 19.66 6.47 -4.16
C ARG A 59 20.76 7.41 -3.73
N PHE A 60 20.43 8.23 -2.75
CA PHE A 60 21.26 9.33 -2.27
C PHE A 60 21.62 9.13 -0.80
N PRO A 61 22.88 9.46 -0.40
CA PRO A 61 23.27 9.49 1.00
C PRO A 61 22.35 10.38 1.84
N TYR A 62 22.16 10.01 3.08
CA TYR A 62 21.28 10.69 4.03
C TYR A 62 21.87 10.65 5.45
N THR A 63 21.30 11.44 6.33
CA THR A 63 21.58 11.41 7.76
C THR A 63 20.30 11.58 8.56
N TYR A 64 20.32 11.07 9.79
CA TYR A 64 19.34 11.43 10.80
C TYR A 64 19.92 12.53 11.68
N PRO A 65 19.31 13.72 11.73
CA PRO A 65 19.88 14.87 12.42
C PRO A 65 19.62 14.85 13.94
N PHE A 66 19.99 13.75 14.59
CA PHE A 66 19.91 13.54 16.03
C PHE A 66 21.28 13.09 16.55
N LEU A 67 21.63 13.51 17.75
CA LEU A 67 22.87 13.07 18.41
C LEU A 67 22.66 11.73 19.11
N GLY A 68 23.72 10.92 19.15
CA GLY A 68 23.76 9.68 19.95
C GLY A 68 22.91 8.52 19.41
N LEU A 69 22.53 8.49 18.12
CA LEU A 69 21.83 7.36 17.50
C LEU A 69 22.78 6.16 17.34
N SER A 70 22.36 5.01 17.85
CA SER A 70 23.04 3.74 17.59
C SER A 70 22.79 3.26 16.15
N ALA A 71 23.56 2.27 15.71
CA ALA A 71 23.32 1.63 14.41
C ALA A 71 21.96 0.92 14.35
N GLN A 72 21.46 0.41 15.49
CA GLN A 72 20.15 -0.22 15.59
C GLN A 72 19.05 0.83 15.48
N ASP A 73 19.14 1.94 16.23
CA ASP A 73 18.18 3.06 16.11
C ASP A 73 18.02 3.53 14.66
N LYS A 74 19.15 3.68 13.96
CA LYS A 74 19.13 4.09 12.54
C LYS A 74 18.43 3.06 11.66
N ARG A 75 18.68 1.75 11.85
CA ARG A 75 18.01 0.69 11.12
C ARG A 75 16.51 0.67 11.40
N ASP A 76 16.08 0.85 12.64
CA ASP A 76 14.68 0.89 13.01
C ASP A 76 13.97 2.11 12.39
N MET A 77 14.62 3.27 12.40
CA MET A 77 14.15 4.48 11.72
C MET A 77 14.14 4.32 10.19
N ASP A 78 15.06 3.58 9.60
CA ASP A 78 15.06 3.27 8.17
C ASP A 78 13.87 2.40 7.80
N LYS A 79 13.53 1.43 8.63
CA LYS A 79 12.36 0.57 8.44
C LYS A 79 11.07 1.36 8.58
N LYS A 80 10.90 2.15 9.63
CA LYS A 80 9.65 2.84 9.92
C LYS A 80 9.87 4.23 10.52
N GLY A 81 9.15 5.23 10.06
CA GLY A 81 8.98 6.53 10.70
C GLY A 81 10.14 7.53 10.61
N GLY A 82 11.32 7.13 10.18
CA GLY A 82 12.51 7.99 10.19
C GLY A 82 12.38 9.27 9.37
N ASN A 83 12.65 10.42 10.02
CA ASN A 83 12.63 11.73 9.39
C ASN A 83 14.06 12.13 8.97
N LEU A 84 14.55 11.49 7.92
CA LEU A 84 15.91 11.66 7.40
C LEU A 84 16.10 13.00 6.65
N LEU A 85 17.35 13.44 6.56
CA LEU A 85 17.79 14.59 5.78
C LEU A 85 18.78 14.13 4.70
N SER A 86 18.56 14.52 3.44
CA SER A 86 19.47 14.23 2.33
C SER A 86 19.70 15.47 1.47
N LEU A 87 20.82 16.14 1.70
CA LEU A 87 21.24 17.27 0.87
C LEU A 87 21.74 16.80 -0.51
N SER A 88 22.26 15.60 -0.60
CA SER A 88 22.64 14.98 -1.87
C SER A 88 21.45 14.68 -2.77
N LEU A 89 20.29 14.32 -2.20
CA LEU A 89 19.02 14.20 -2.94
C LEU A 89 18.60 15.58 -3.49
N LEU A 90 18.68 16.64 -2.68
CA LEU A 90 18.40 18.00 -3.14
C LEU A 90 19.27 18.36 -4.35
N LEU A 91 20.59 18.16 -4.24
CA LEU A 91 21.52 18.43 -5.34
C LEU A 91 21.23 17.55 -6.56
N GLY A 92 20.85 16.28 -6.35
CA GLY A 92 20.43 15.37 -7.42
C GLY A 92 19.20 15.90 -8.16
N LEU A 93 18.17 16.32 -7.43
CA LEU A 93 16.96 16.89 -8.02
C LEU A 93 17.21 18.23 -8.73
N LEU A 94 18.11 19.06 -8.21
CA LEU A 94 18.48 20.33 -8.85
C LEU A 94 19.24 20.15 -10.17
N ARG A 95 20.05 19.09 -10.28
CA ARG A 95 20.91 18.81 -11.45
C ARG A 95 20.26 17.93 -12.51
N GLU A 96 19.16 17.24 -12.21
CA GLU A 96 18.50 16.36 -13.18
C GLU A 96 17.87 17.18 -14.31
N PRO A 97 18.28 16.98 -15.57
CA PRO A 97 17.78 17.79 -16.68
C PRO A 97 16.35 17.39 -17.08
N GLY A 98 15.63 18.31 -17.69
CA GLY A 98 14.37 18.04 -18.40
C GLY A 98 13.19 17.58 -17.51
N VAL A 99 13.26 17.70 -16.18
CA VAL A 99 12.18 17.30 -15.28
C VAL A 99 10.99 18.25 -15.42
N ASP A 100 9.82 17.69 -15.69
CA ASP A 100 8.56 18.42 -15.78
C ASP A 100 7.81 18.47 -14.44
N VAL A 101 7.86 17.39 -13.64
CA VAL A 101 7.12 17.25 -12.37
C VAL A 101 7.97 16.49 -11.37
N LEU A 102 7.99 16.97 -10.12
CA LEU A 102 8.44 16.20 -8.96
C LEU A 102 7.24 15.63 -8.23
N HIS A 103 7.21 14.33 -7.96
CA HIS A 103 6.13 13.68 -7.24
C HIS A 103 6.65 13.08 -5.93
N ALA A 104 6.36 13.73 -4.81
CA ALA A 104 6.73 13.27 -3.48
C ALA A 104 5.73 12.23 -2.95
N HIS A 105 6.26 11.18 -2.32
CA HIS A 105 5.44 10.17 -1.62
C HIS A 105 5.64 10.23 -0.10
N THR A 106 6.07 11.37 0.40
CA THR A 106 6.31 11.61 1.81
C THR A 106 6.33 13.11 2.10
N GLY A 107 5.91 13.48 3.28
CA GLY A 107 6.08 14.82 3.82
C GLY A 107 7.43 14.98 4.54
N LYS A 108 7.42 15.73 5.63
CA LYS A 108 8.56 15.96 6.52
C LYS A 108 9.79 16.50 5.75
N ARG A 109 11.03 16.09 6.10
CA ARG A 109 12.26 16.64 5.50
C ARG A 109 12.48 16.25 4.05
N VAL A 110 12.14 15.02 3.67
CA VAL A 110 12.26 14.60 2.26
C VAL A 110 11.26 15.35 1.39
N GLY A 111 10.02 15.51 1.83
CA GLY A 111 9.06 16.40 1.17
C GLY A 111 9.55 17.84 1.10
N GLY A 112 10.19 18.35 2.15
CA GLY A 112 10.84 19.67 2.16
C GLY A 112 11.97 19.82 1.15
N VAL A 113 12.74 18.74 0.94
CA VAL A 113 13.78 18.67 -0.12
C VAL A 113 13.14 18.80 -1.50
N VAL A 114 12.07 18.05 -1.77
CA VAL A 114 11.32 18.11 -3.04
C VAL A 114 10.72 19.49 -3.25
N ARG A 115 10.05 20.04 -2.25
CA ARG A 115 9.51 21.41 -2.26
C ARG A 115 10.58 22.45 -2.61
N THR A 116 11.74 22.37 -1.95
CA THR A 116 12.85 23.30 -2.18
C THR A 116 13.40 23.18 -3.60
N ALA A 117 13.63 21.96 -4.09
CA ALA A 117 14.07 21.71 -5.45
C ALA A 117 13.06 22.24 -6.48
N ALA A 118 11.78 21.99 -6.29
CA ALA A 118 10.69 22.44 -7.14
C ALA A 118 10.67 23.97 -7.23
N ARG A 119 10.73 24.67 -6.09
CA ARG A 119 10.76 26.15 -6.04
C ARG A 119 11.97 26.75 -6.71
N LEU A 120 13.17 26.22 -6.45
CA LEU A 120 14.41 26.73 -7.05
C LEU A 120 14.46 26.50 -8.56
N ARG A 121 13.80 25.47 -9.06
CA ARG A 121 13.74 25.16 -10.49
C ARG A 121 12.54 25.78 -11.20
N GLY A 122 11.55 26.28 -10.47
CA GLY A 122 10.30 26.77 -11.05
C GLY A 122 9.46 25.66 -11.70
N ILE A 123 9.49 24.43 -11.16
CA ILE A 123 8.70 23.30 -11.63
C ILE A 123 7.65 22.91 -10.58
N PRO A 124 6.49 22.41 -10.97
CA PRO A 124 5.47 21.96 -10.02
C PRO A 124 5.89 20.69 -9.29
N TYR A 125 5.35 20.51 -8.08
CA TYR A 125 5.40 19.22 -7.41
C TYR A 125 4.05 18.81 -6.87
N VAL A 126 3.83 17.50 -6.82
CA VAL A 126 2.66 16.83 -6.27
C VAL A 126 3.08 16.01 -5.06
N VAL A 127 2.18 15.82 -4.11
CA VAL A 127 2.41 14.95 -2.96
C VAL A 127 1.32 13.89 -2.90
N THR A 128 1.70 12.59 -2.92
CA THR A 128 0.77 11.51 -2.61
C THR A 128 0.89 11.09 -1.16
N LEU A 129 -0.24 11.02 -0.47
CA LEU A 129 -0.42 10.47 0.86
C LEU A 129 -0.88 9.01 0.74
N HIS A 130 -0.19 8.11 1.43
CA HIS A 130 -0.43 6.65 1.34
C HIS A 130 -1.17 6.08 2.55
N GLY A 131 -1.93 6.91 3.25
CA GLY A 131 -2.64 6.57 4.47
C GLY A 131 -1.84 6.90 5.74
N GLY A 132 -2.54 7.27 6.80
CA GLY A 132 -1.94 7.55 8.11
C GLY A 132 -1.13 8.85 8.22
N PHE A 133 -1.32 9.80 7.32
CA PHE A 133 -0.61 11.08 7.43
C PHE A 133 -1.20 11.99 8.51
N PHE A 134 -2.51 12.03 8.60
CA PHE A 134 -3.24 12.89 9.54
C PHE A 134 -3.62 12.17 10.84
N GLU A 135 -3.74 10.86 10.79
CA GLU A 135 -4.18 10.03 11.92
C GLU A 135 -3.32 8.77 12.01
N VAL A 136 -2.30 8.84 12.85
CA VAL A 136 -1.49 7.66 13.21
C VAL A 136 -1.97 7.17 14.58
N PRO A 137 -2.31 5.89 14.75
CA PRO A 137 -2.63 5.33 16.06
C PRO A 137 -1.52 5.61 17.09
N LYS A 138 -1.90 6.01 18.32
CA LYS A 138 -0.92 6.43 19.35
C LYS A 138 0.19 5.42 19.57
N GLY A 139 -0.15 4.12 19.70
CA GLY A 139 0.86 3.07 19.90
C GLY A 139 1.85 2.91 18.74
N GLU A 140 1.42 3.22 17.51
CA GLU A 140 2.30 3.22 16.34
C GLU A 140 3.20 4.46 16.33
N MET A 141 2.66 5.62 16.70
CA MET A 141 3.43 6.85 16.87
C MET A 141 4.51 6.70 17.93
N ASP A 142 4.19 6.10 19.07
CA ASP A 142 5.12 5.86 20.17
C ASP A 142 6.29 4.95 19.72
N GLN A 143 5.99 3.88 19.00
CA GLN A 143 7.02 3.00 18.41
C GLN A 143 7.92 3.74 17.42
N MET A 144 7.35 4.58 16.56
CA MET A 144 8.10 5.37 15.58
C MET A 144 9.01 6.43 16.23
N LEU A 145 8.62 6.96 17.38
CA LEU A 145 9.35 7.99 18.11
C LEU A 145 10.34 7.41 19.12
N ALA A 146 10.18 6.15 19.54
CA ALA A 146 11.04 5.51 20.55
C ALA A 146 12.56 5.68 20.27
N PRO A 147 13.08 5.51 19.03
CA PRO A 147 14.51 5.66 18.76
C PRO A 147 15.06 7.09 18.97
N ILE A 148 14.18 8.09 18.94
CA ILE A 148 14.58 9.51 19.05
C ILE A 148 14.10 10.17 20.34
N GLN A 149 13.43 9.42 21.20
CA GLN A 149 12.93 9.92 22.48
C GLN A 149 14.08 10.45 23.34
N ASN A 150 13.94 11.68 23.81
CA ASN A 150 14.94 12.39 24.64
C ASN A 150 16.32 12.61 23.96
N ARG A 151 16.41 12.52 22.62
CA ARG A 151 17.66 12.79 21.91
C ARG A 151 17.70 14.23 21.39
N PRO A 152 18.83 14.95 21.53
CA PRO A 152 18.98 16.29 20.96
C PRO A 152 18.89 16.27 19.44
N GLU A 153 17.99 17.06 18.90
CA GLU A 153 17.80 17.23 17.46
C GLU A 153 18.47 18.52 16.98
N TRP A 154 19.57 18.39 16.20
CA TRP A 154 20.26 19.54 15.61
C TRP A 154 19.67 19.95 14.24
N GLY A 155 18.84 19.13 13.65
CA GLY A 155 18.31 19.33 12.29
C GLY A 155 17.01 20.14 12.20
N ARG A 156 16.49 20.70 13.29
CA ARG A 156 15.27 21.53 13.26
C ARG A 156 15.40 22.72 12.32
N VAL A 157 16.56 23.38 12.33
CA VAL A 157 16.86 24.53 11.46
C VAL A 157 16.76 24.15 10.00
N PHE A 158 17.31 23.01 9.60
CA PHE A 158 17.22 22.52 8.22
C PHE A 158 15.78 22.20 7.82
N GLY A 159 14.98 21.64 8.72
CA GLY A 159 13.57 21.40 8.48
C GLY A 159 12.77 22.69 8.23
N ALA A 160 13.09 23.74 8.98
CA ALA A 160 12.51 25.08 8.77
C ALA A 160 12.98 25.69 7.43
N PHE A 161 14.27 25.64 7.13
CA PHE A 161 14.84 26.14 5.88
C PHE A 161 14.25 25.46 4.64
N LEU A 162 14.08 24.14 4.69
CA LEU A 162 13.46 23.35 3.62
C LEU A 162 11.94 23.51 3.59
N GLY A 163 11.34 24.19 4.57
CA GLY A 163 9.90 24.36 4.68
C GLY A 163 9.15 23.03 4.85
N ALA A 164 9.73 22.11 5.64
CA ALA A 164 9.19 20.76 5.84
C ALA A 164 7.77 20.73 6.42
N ARG A 165 7.31 21.81 7.05
CA ARG A 165 5.94 21.98 7.56
C ARG A 165 4.95 22.47 6.50
N ARG A 166 5.45 23.02 5.39
CA ARG A 166 4.62 23.61 4.32
C ARG A 166 4.58 22.74 3.06
N VAL A 167 4.97 21.48 3.17
CA VAL A 167 5.07 20.56 2.02
C VAL A 167 3.71 20.34 1.35
N LEU A 168 2.64 20.20 2.13
CA LEU A 168 1.30 20.01 1.57
C LEU A 168 0.67 21.32 1.11
N GLU A 169 0.87 22.39 1.85
CA GLU A 169 0.31 23.72 1.56
C GLU A 169 0.89 24.33 0.27
N ASP A 170 2.19 24.14 0.01
CA ASP A 170 2.88 24.68 -1.16
C ASP A 170 2.89 23.70 -2.36
N ALA A 171 2.33 22.48 -2.23
CA ALA A 171 2.21 21.54 -3.33
C ALA A 171 1.25 22.06 -4.41
N ALA A 172 1.49 21.74 -5.67
CA ALA A 172 0.57 22.09 -6.74
C ALA A 172 -0.72 21.24 -6.70
N ALA A 173 -0.62 20.02 -6.15
CA ALA A 173 -1.74 19.17 -5.79
C ALA A 173 -1.34 18.17 -4.70
N VAL A 174 -2.29 17.78 -3.87
CA VAL A 174 -2.18 16.69 -2.91
C VAL A 174 -3.06 15.54 -3.38
N VAL A 175 -2.51 14.35 -3.48
CA VAL A 175 -3.23 13.13 -3.88
C VAL A 175 -3.41 12.25 -2.64
N CYS A 176 -4.63 11.81 -2.37
CA CYS A 176 -4.96 10.86 -1.32
C CYS A 176 -5.37 9.53 -1.95
N VAL A 177 -4.90 8.41 -1.39
CA VAL A 177 -5.25 7.08 -1.91
C VAL A 177 -6.52 6.51 -1.27
N GLY A 178 -6.91 7.00 -0.08
CA GLY A 178 -8.09 6.57 0.67
C GLY A 178 -9.07 7.71 0.90
N GLY A 179 -10.38 7.36 0.98
CA GLY A 179 -11.46 8.34 1.16
C GLY A 179 -11.38 9.11 2.47
N ASP A 180 -11.08 8.44 3.58
CA ASP A 180 -10.97 9.09 4.90
C ASP A 180 -9.83 10.13 4.93
N GLU A 181 -8.68 9.77 4.35
CA GLU A 181 -7.54 10.69 4.23
C GLU A 181 -7.85 11.86 3.30
N TYR A 182 -8.63 11.63 2.23
CA TYR A 182 -9.09 12.66 1.32
C TYR A 182 -9.99 13.69 2.04
N VAL A 183 -10.97 13.21 2.81
CA VAL A 183 -11.87 14.09 3.61
C VAL A 183 -11.06 14.88 4.65
N ALA A 184 -10.14 14.21 5.35
CA ALA A 184 -9.26 14.86 6.32
C ALA A 184 -8.35 15.91 5.67
N ALA A 185 -7.82 15.62 4.47
CA ALA A 185 -6.98 16.55 3.72
C ALA A 185 -7.76 17.79 3.29
N GLN A 186 -8.97 17.63 2.75
CA GLN A 186 -9.83 18.77 2.39
C GLN A 186 -10.13 19.68 3.58
N ALA A 187 -10.41 19.09 4.74
CA ALA A 187 -10.70 19.86 5.96
C ALA A 187 -9.46 20.60 6.51
N LYS A 188 -8.27 19.97 6.43
CA LYS A 188 -7.02 20.52 7.02
C LYS A 188 -6.22 21.40 6.07
N LEU A 189 -6.51 21.38 4.78
CA LEU A 189 -5.82 22.14 3.74
C LEU A 189 -6.81 22.99 2.91
N PRO A 190 -7.46 24.00 3.54
CA PRO A 190 -8.45 24.82 2.86
C PRO A 190 -7.81 25.57 1.69
N GLY A 191 -8.45 25.51 0.51
CA GLY A 191 -7.95 26.14 -0.71
C GLY A 191 -6.86 25.37 -1.46
N GLN A 192 -6.40 24.22 -0.93
CA GLN A 192 -5.47 23.33 -1.63
C GLN A 192 -6.21 22.44 -2.61
N ARG A 193 -5.59 22.18 -3.76
CA ARG A 193 -6.08 21.15 -4.69
C ARG A 193 -5.82 19.78 -4.08
N VAL A 194 -6.88 19.09 -3.67
CA VAL A 194 -6.83 17.72 -3.13
C VAL A 194 -7.57 16.80 -4.08
N GLU A 195 -6.94 15.71 -4.48
CA GLU A 195 -7.47 14.73 -5.43
C GLU A 195 -7.53 13.34 -4.77
N LEU A 196 -8.60 12.60 -5.05
CA LEU A 196 -8.71 11.20 -4.65
C LEU A 196 -8.30 10.31 -5.82
N ILE A 197 -7.09 9.75 -5.76
CA ILE A 197 -6.60 8.76 -6.72
C ILE A 197 -6.23 7.51 -5.95
N PRO A 198 -7.05 6.46 -6.04
CA PRO A 198 -6.82 5.22 -5.31
C PRO A 198 -5.59 4.46 -5.84
N ASN A 199 -5.17 3.44 -5.10
CA ASN A 199 -4.19 2.49 -5.59
C ASN A 199 -4.75 1.69 -6.76
N GLY A 200 -3.86 1.23 -7.64
CA GLY A 200 -4.21 0.38 -8.75
C GLY A 200 -3.89 -1.09 -8.54
N VAL A 201 -4.21 -1.89 -9.53
CA VAL A 201 -3.91 -3.32 -9.62
C VAL A 201 -3.42 -3.69 -11.02
N ASP A 202 -2.55 -4.68 -11.12
CA ASP A 202 -2.14 -5.28 -12.40
C ASP A 202 -3.17 -6.32 -12.82
N CYS A 203 -4.24 -5.87 -13.51
CA CYS A 203 -5.32 -6.74 -13.93
C CYS A 203 -4.87 -7.88 -14.85
N GLU A 204 -3.79 -7.69 -15.61
CA GLU A 204 -3.25 -8.73 -16.49
C GLU A 204 -2.51 -9.80 -15.71
N ALA A 205 -1.67 -9.39 -14.73
CA ALA A 205 -0.94 -10.31 -13.88
C ALA A 205 -1.89 -11.19 -13.03
N PHE A 206 -3.03 -10.64 -12.60
CA PHE A 206 -4.02 -11.40 -11.81
C PHE A 206 -5.12 -12.06 -12.66
N ALA A 207 -5.18 -11.83 -13.97
CA ALA A 207 -6.18 -12.47 -14.83
C ALA A 207 -6.02 -13.97 -14.97
N GLN A 208 -4.82 -14.48 -14.70
CA GLN A 208 -4.47 -15.91 -14.82
C GLN A 208 -3.62 -16.34 -13.63
N GLY A 209 -3.75 -17.61 -13.22
CA GLY A 209 -2.94 -18.21 -12.17
C GLY A 209 -3.07 -19.73 -12.18
N ASP A 210 -1.97 -20.43 -11.90
CA ASP A 210 -1.95 -21.88 -11.81
C ASP A 210 -2.51 -22.35 -10.45
N ALA A 211 -3.83 -22.42 -10.36
CA ALA A 211 -4.53 -22.88 -9.16
C ALA A 211 -4.15 -24.32 -8.76
N ALA A 212 -3.92 -25.18 -9.75
CA ALA A 212 -3.56 -26.59 -9.50
C ALA A 212 -2.14 -26.67 -8.94
N GLY A 213 -1.19 -25.97 -9.54
CA GLY A 213 0.18 -25.88 -9.05
C GLY A 213 0.26 -25.28 -7.64
N PHE A 214 -0.51 -24.24 -7.35
CA PHE A 214 -0.60 -23.67 -6.00
C PHE A 214 -1.10 -24.71 -4.99
N ARG A 215 -2.18 -25.41 -5.31
CA ARG A 215 -2.72 -26.46 -4.43
C ARG A 215 -1.70 -27.57 -4.19
N ALA A 216 -1.05 -28.05 -5.24
CA ALA A 216 -0.04 -29.09 -5.14
C ALA A 216 1.17 -28.66 -4.28
N ALA A 217 1.66 -27.45 -4.49
CA ALA A 217 2.80 -26.91 -3.74
C ALA A 217 2.53 -26.78 -2.22
N HIS A 218 1.26 -26.60 -1.84
CA HIS A 218 0.86 -26.42 -0.44
C HIS A 218 0.07 -27.60 0.15
N GLY A 219 0.01 -28.74 -0.55
CA GLY A 219 -0.68 -29.95 -0.04
C GLY A 219 -2.19 -29.76 0.13
N LEU A 220 -2.81 -28.88 -0.65
CA LEU A 220 -4.24 -28.58 -0.58
C LEU A 220 -5.02 -29.51 -1.50
N ALA A 221 -5.85 -30.38 -0.95
CA ALA A 221 -6.67 -31.30 -1.72
C ALA A 221 -7.63 -30.57 -2.66
N THR A 222 -7.94 -31.19 -3.79
CA THR A 222 -8.74 -30.59 -4.88
C THR A 222 -10.20 -30.32 -4.47
N ASP A 223 -10.73 -31.07 -3.50
CA ASP A 223 -12.08 -30.92 -2.96
C ASP A 223 -12.20 -29.83 -1.90
N ARG A 224 -11.10 -29.26 -1.43
CA ARG A 224 -11.12 -28.18 -0.45
C ARG A 224 -11.65 -26.89 -1.05
N ARG A 225 -12.64 -26.30 -0.37
CA ARG A 225 -13.21 -24.99 -0.69
C ARG A 225 -12.41 -23.91 0.05
N ILE A 226 -11.61 -23.16 -0.66
CA ILE A 226 -10.59 -22.28 -0.05
C ILE A 226 -11.16 -20.89 0.21
N ILE A 227 -11.08 -20.46 1.47
CA ILE A 227 -11.12 -19.05 1.87
C ILE A 227 -9.68 -18.53 1.88
N LEU A 228 -9.37 -17.52 1.07
CA LEU A 228 -8.05 -16.91 1.01
C LEU A 228 -8.04 -15.58 1.75
N CYS A 229 -7.06 -15.36 2.62
CA CYS A 229 -6.75 -14.06 3.22
C CYS A 229 -5.29 -13.71 2.92
N VAL A 230 -5.06 -12.66 2.15
CA VAL A 230 -3.72 -12.15 1.82
C VAL A 230 -3.47 -10.88 2.62
N SER A 231 -2.59 -10.93 3.61
CA SER A 231 -2.28 -9.78 4.45
C SER A 231 -1.08 -10.07 5.37
N ARG A 232 -0.45 -9.04 5.92
CA ARG A 232 0.48 -9.22 7.05
C ARG A 232 -0.24 -9.91 8.21
N ILE A 233 0.46 -10.77 8.92
CA ILE A 233 -0.08 -11.43 10.12
C ILE A 233 0.14 -10.49 11.32
N ASP A 234 -0.91 -9.75 11.67
CA ASP A 234 -0.91 -8.78 12.78
C ASP A 234 -2.34 -8.49 13.31
N TYR A 235 -2.42 -7.75 14.43
CA TYR A 235 -3.68 -7.39 15.09
C TYR A 235 -4.65 -6.61 14.18
N GLN A 236 -4.15 -5.77 13.30
CA GLN A 236 -4.97 -4.94 12.43
C GLN A 236 -5.74 -5.79 11.41
N LYS A 237 -5.17 -6.93 11.02
CA LYS A 237 -5.71 -7.81 9.98
C LYS A 237 -6.63 -8.91 10.52
N ASN A 238 -6.69 -9.09 11.85
CA ASN A 238 -7.70 -9.89 12.54
C ASN A 238 -7.85 -11.33 12.05
N GLN A 239 -6.73 -12.01 11.73
CA GLN A 239 -6.78 -13.41 11.30
C GLN A 239 -7.35 -14.34 12.39
N ILE A 240 -7.19 -13.99 13.67
CA ILE A 240 -7.79 -14.76 14.79
C ILE A 240 -9.32 -14.74 14.67
N GLY A 241 -9.93 -13.57 14.43
CA GLY A 241 -11.38 -13.47 14.19
C GLY A 241 -11.83 -14.27 12.95
N LEU A 242 -10.99 -14.37 11.91
CA LEU A 242 -11.28 -15.20 10.75
C LEU A 242 -11.19 -16.71 11.07
N VAL A 243 -10.26 -17.12 11.93
CA VAL A 243 -10.17 -18.50 12.43
C VAL A 243 -11.40 -18.86 13.29
N ASP A 244 -11.86 -17.93 14.13
CA ASP A 244 -13.10 -18.10 14.90
C ASP A 244 -14.34 -18.22 13.98
N ALA A 245 -14.40 -17.40 12.92
CA ALA A 245 -15.45 -17.51 11.91
C ALA A 245 -15.36 -18.84 11.13
N LEU A 246 -14.16 -19.32 10.81
CA LEU A 246 -13.94 -20.59 10.13
C LEU A 246 -14.56 -21.76 10.90
N ALA A 247 -14.47 -21.77 12.24
CA ALA A 247 -15.08 -22.81 13.06
C ALA A 247 -16.59 -22.90 12.82
N GLN A 248 -17.28 -21.76 12.67
CA GLN A 248 -18.70 -21.70 12.36
C GLN A 248 -18.99 -22.09 10.91
N VAL A 249 -18.18 -21.58 9.95
CA VAL A 249 -18.31 -21.94 8.53
C VAL A 249 -18.16 -23.46 8.33
N ALA A 250 -17.23 -24.10 9.04
CA ALA A 250 -16.94 -25.52 8.91
C ALA A 250 -18.12 -26.42 9.30
N THR A 251 -19.10 -25.95 10.10
CA THR A 251 -20.30 -26.67 10.43
C THR A 251 -21.27 -26.81 9.25
N GLN A 252 -21.25 -25.85 8.32
CA GLN A 252 -22.11 -25.81 7.12
C GLN A 252 -21.39 -26.16 5.83
N VAL A 253 -20.07 -25.93 5.79
CA VAL A 253 -19.19 -26.22 4.66
C VAL A 253 -18.05 -27.15 5.12
N PRO A 254 -18.29 -28.47 5.22
CA PRO A 254 -17.32 -29.41 5.81
C PRO A 254 -15.97 -29.49 5.10
N THR A 255 -15.91 -29.11 3.82
CA THR A 255 -14.68 -29.10 3.01
C THR A 255 -13.95 -27.75 3.03
N VAL A 256 -14.41 -26.78 3.83
CA VAL A 256 -13.77 -25.46 3.90
C VAL A 256 -12.34 -25.55 4.41
N HIS A 257 -11.46 -24.75 3.81
CA HIS A 257 -10.06 -24.60 4.18
C HIS A 257 -9.65 -23.14 4.13
N LEU A 258 -8.97 -22.66 5.16
CA LEU A 258 -8.47 -21.30 5.23
C LEU A 258 -6.99 -21.24 4.84
N VAL A 259 -6.67 -20.40 3.88
CA VAL A 259 -5.28 -20.07 3.53
C VAL A 259 -4.98 -18.64 3.98
N LEU A 260 -4.03 -18.51 4.89
CA LEU A 260 -3.48 -17.23 5.36
C LEU A 260 -2.13 -17.02 4.70
N LEU A 261 -2.03 -16.02 3.80
CA LEU A 261 -0.84 -15.75 3.03
C LEU A 261 -0.29 -14.37 3.40
N GLY A 262 0.92 -14.32 3.94
CA GLY A 262 1.61 -13.06 4.22
C GLY A 262 2.66 -13.15 5.32
N PRO A 263 3.54 -12.13 5.42
CA PRO A 263 4.62 -12.13 6.39
C PRO A 263 4.10 -11.92 7.81
N VAL A 264 4.74 -12.58 8.76
CA VAL A 264 4.53 -12.35 10.20
C VAL A 264 5.24 -11.07 10.59
N THR A 265 4.48 -10.06 11.01
CA THR A 265 5.04 -8.78 11.47
C THR A 265 4.98 -8.61 12.99
N VAL A 266 4.15 -9.42 13.69
CA VAL A 266 4.04 -9.42 15.15
C VAL A 266 4.09 -10.87 15.66
N ALA A 267 5.25 -11.28 16.18
CA ALA A 267 5.49 -12.66 16.62
C ALA A 267 4.47 -13.13 17.68
N GLY A 268 4.20 -12.33 18.70
CA GLY A 268 3.23 -12.70 19.75
C GLY A 268 1.80 -12.84 19.24
N TYR A 269 1.43 -12.14 18.17
CA TYR A 269 0.13 -12.34 17.53
C TYR A 269 0.09 -13.66 16.74
N HIS A 270 1.17 -13.98 16.05
CA HIS A 270 1.30 -15.25 15.33
C HIS A 270 1.20 -16.46 16.26
N GLU A 271 1.87 -16.43 17.42
CA GLU A 271 1.77 -17.49 18.44
C GLU A 271 0.33 -17.67 18.93
N ARG A 272 -0.36 -16.56 19.21
CA ARG A 272 -1.77 -16.59 19.62
C ARG A 272 -2.66 -17.15 18.50
N LEU A 273 -2.40 -16.81 17.25
CA LEU A 273 -3.12 -17.34 16.09
C LEU A 273 -2.98 -18.86 16.00
N LEU A 274 -1.75 -19.40 16.11
CA LEU A 274 -1.49 -20.84 16.09
C LEU A 274 -2.14 -21.56 17.27
N ASN A 275 -2.13 -20.96 18.46
CA ASN A 275 -2.80 -21.49 19.63
C ASN A 275 -4.32 -21.57 19.38
N ARG A 276 -4.92 -20.51 18.83
CA ARG A 276 -6.35 -20.48 18.54
C ARG A 276 -6.78 -21.52 17.52
N VAL A 277 -5.97 -21.75 16.48
CA VAL A 277 -6.19 -22.82 15.49
C VAL A 277 -6.21 -24.20 16.19
N ARG A 278 -5.27 -24.45 17.13
CA ARG A 278 -5.21 -25.73 17.89
C ARG A 278 -6.38 -25.88 18.86
N GLU A 279 -6.72 -24.84 19.61
CA GLU A 279 -7.84 -24.82 20.56
C GLU A 279 -9.16 -25.18 19.88
N LEU A 280 -9.36 -24.72 18.65
CA LEU A 280 -10.58 -24.99 17.87
C LEU A 280 -10.52 -26.31 17.06
N GLY A 281 -9.43 -27.06 17.14
CA GLY A 281 -9.26 -28.31 16.38
C GLY A 281 -9.20 -28.10 14.85
N LEU A 282 -8.71 -26.94 14.40
CA LEU A 282 -8.71 -26.56 12.99
C LEU A 282 -7.34 -26.74 12.29
N THR A 283 -6.42 -27.49 12.89
CA THR A 283 -5.05 -27.65 12.37
C THR A 283 -5.03 -28.16 10.93
N ASP A 284 -5.92 -29.08 10.56
CA ASP A 284 -6.03 -29.66 9.22
C ASP A 284 -6.86 -28.79 8.25
N ARG A 285 -7.30 -27.60 8.69
CA ARG A 285 -8.16 -26.67 7.93
C ARG A 285 -7.57 -25.30 7.77
N VAL A 286 -6.36 -25.05 8.28
CA VAL A 286 -5.69 -23.77 8.19
C VAL A 286 -4.27 -23.97 7.67
N THR A 287 -3.93 -23.32 6.58
CA THR A 287 -2.57 -23.28 6.04
C THR A 287 -2.03 -21.84 6.14
N LEU A 288 -0.88 -21.69 6.80
CA LEU A 288 -0.15 -20.42 6.82
C LEU A 288 0.99 -20.50 5.80
N ILE A 289 1.01 -19.52 4.90
CA ILE A 289 2.04 -19.38 3.87
C ILE A 289 2.80 -18.09 4.16
N PRO A 290 4.13 -18.12 4.30
CA PRO A 290 4.94 -16.91 4.40
C PRO A 290 4.68 -15.97 3.23
N GLY A 291 4.93 -14.69 3.44
CA GLY A 291 4.72 -13.69 2.39
C GLY A 291 5.47 -14.03 1.10
N LEU A 292 4.78 -13.92 -0.02
CA LEU A 292 5.34 -14.04 -1.36
C LEU A 292 5.85 -12.68 -1.85
N ARG A 293 6.78 -12.69 -2.78
CA ARG A 293 7.19 -11.46 -3.48
C ARG A 293 6.04 -10.97 -4.37
N PRO A 294 5.92 -9.65 -4.60
CA PRO A 294 4.85 -9.11 -5.45
C PRO A 294 4.88 -9.60 -6.91
N ASP A 295 6.03 -10.08 -7.37
CA ASP A 295 6.23 -10.63 -8.72
C ASP A 295 6.23 -12.17 -8.76
N ASP A 296 5.89 -12.82 -7.63
CA ASP A 296 5.83 -14.28 -7.55
C ASP A 296 4.57 -14.80 -8.23
N PRO A 297 4.68 -15.71 -9.23
CA PRO A 297 3.53 -16.26 -9.93
C PRO A 297 2.59 -17.06 -8.99
N MET A 298 3.06 -17.49 -7.83
CA MET A 298 2.22 -18.14 -6.82
C MET A 298 1.23 -17.18 -6.17
N LEU A 299 1.45 -15.85 -6.23
CA LEU A 299 0.49 -14.91 -5.67
C LEU A 299 -0.82 -14.88 -6.46
N PRO A 300 -0.87 -14.61 -7.80
CA PRO A 300 -2.11 -14.77 -8.55
C PRO A 300 -2.65 -16.20 -8.51
N ALA A 301 -1.81 -17.23 -8.49
CA ALA A 301 -2.23 -18.62 -8.37
C ALA A 301 -3.01 -18.89 -7.07
N ALA A 302 -2.63 -18.27 -5.94
CA ALA A 302 -3.38 -18.34 -4.68
C ALA A 302 -4.81 -17.79 -4.82
N TYR A 303 -4.97 -16.64 -5.47
CA TYR A 303 -6.29 -16.07 -5.73
C TYR A 303 -7.13 -17.00 -6.63
N HIS A 304 -6.54 -17.55 -7.68
CA HIS A 304 -7.23 -18.49 -8.58
C HIS A 304 -7.59 -19.83 -7.90
N ALA A 305 -6.84 -20.27 -6.91
CA ALA A 305 -7.15 -21.44 -6.11
C ALA A 305 -8.30 -21.19 -5.11
N ALA A 306 -8.57 -19.93 -4.76
CA ALA A 306 -9.59 -19.55 -3.79
C ALA A 306 -11.00 -19.58 -4.39
N GLU A 307 -11.96 -19.96 -3.57
CA GLU A 307 -13.39 -19.80 -3.86
C GLU A 307 -13.89 -18.42 -3.46
N VAL A 308 -13.43 -17.91 -2.32
CA VAL A 308 -13.76 -16.58 -1.80
C VAL A 308 -12.51 -15.94 -1.20
N PHE A 309 -12.33 -14.66 -1.44
CA PHE A 309 -11.32 -13.84 -0.77
C PHE A 309 -11.94 -13.18 0.46
N CYS A 310 -11.23 -13.17 1.59
CA CYS A 310 -11.68 -12.56 2.83
C CYS A 310 -10.65 -11.60 3.40
N LEU A 311 -11.07 -10.36 3.70
CA LEU A 311 -10.25 -9.35 4.39
C LEU A 311 -10.94 -8.88 5.67
N PRO A 312 -10.72 -9.52 6.84
CA PRO A 312 -11.45 -9.26 8.08
C PRO A 312 -10.83 -8.15 8.94
N SER A 313 -10.15 -7.18 8.31
CA SER A 313 -9.35 -6.15 8.98
C SER A 313 -10.16 -5.35 10.01
N LEU A 314 -9.51 -4.96 11.12
CA LEU A 314 -10.00 -3.98 12.09
C LEU A 314 -9.58 -2.56 11.73
N HIS A 315 -8.53 -2.44 10.92
CA HIS A 315 -8.07 -1.18 10.36
C HIS A 315 -7.48 -1.42 8.97
N GLU A 316 -8.00 -0.71 7.97
CA GLU A 316 -7.57 -0.83 6.57
C GLU A 316 -7.61 0.53 5.87
N PRO A 317 -6.46 1.15 5.60
CA PRO A 317 -6.43 2.45 4.92
C PRO A 317 -7.02 2.42 3.50
N PHE A 318 -6.86 1.30 2.78
CA PHE A 318 -7.42 1.14 1.43
C PHE A 318 -7.81 -0.32 1.13
N GLY A 319 -6.85 -1.27 1.14
CA GLY A 319 -7.13 -2.68 0.84
C GLY A 319 -6.81 -3.08 -0.61
N ILE A 320 -5.57 -2.86 -1.06
CA ILE A 320 -5.11 -3.23 -2.43
C ILE A 320 -5.43 -4.69 -2.76
N VAL A 321 -5.34 -5.60 -1.79
CA VAL A 321 -5.61 -7.04 -1.95
C VAL A 321 -7.06 -7.34 -2.36
N ILE A 322 -8.02 -6.42 -2.11
CA ILE A 322 -9.38 -6.51 -2.65
C ILE A 322 -9.35 -6.33 -4.18
N LEU A 323 -8.56 -5.37 -4.66
CA LEU A 323 -8.41 -5.16 -6.11
C LEU A 323 -7.74 -6.36 -6.79
N GLU A 324 -6.79 -7.00 -6.12
CA GLU A 324 -6.15 -8.23 -6.60
C GLU A 324 -7.16 -9.38 -6.71
N ALA A 325 -8.01 -9.56 -5.68
CA ALA A 325 -9.09 -10.54 -5.69
C ALA A 325 -10.09 -10.26 -6.82
N TRP A 326 -10.49 -9.02 -7.01
CA TRP A 326 -11.36 -8.60 -8.12
C TRP A 326 -10.72 -8.86 -9.48
N ALA A 327 -9.44 -8.50 -9.66
CA ALA A 327 -8.71 -8.73 -10.89
C ALA A 327 -8.62 -10.23 -11.23
N ALA A 328 -8.48 -11.08 -10.21
CA ALA A 328 -8.51 -12.54 -10.32
C ALA A 328 -9.93 -13.12 -10.49
N GLY A 329 -10.98 -12.28 -10.51
CA GLY A 329 -12.37 -12.72 -10.64
C GLY A 329 -12.86 -13.50 -9.42
N ARG A 330 -12.44 -13.12 -8.22
CA ARG A 330 -12.89 -13.76 -6.98
C ARG A 330 -13.93 -12.90 -6.26
N PRO A 331 -15.01 -13.52 -5.70
CA PRO A 331 -15.91 -12.80 -4.84
C PRO A 331 -15.20 -12.44 -3.54
N VAL A 332 -15.57 -11.29 -2.98
CA VAL A 332 -14.90 -10.69 -1.82
C VAL A 332 -15.86 -10.57 -0.65
N VAL A 333 -15.40 -10.99 0.55
CA VAL A 333 -16.00 -10.63 1.84
C VAL A 333 -14.97 -9.77 2.58
N ALA A 334 -15.36 -8.58 3.04
CA ALA A 334 -14.43 -7.68 3.71
C ALA A 334 -15.09 -6.95 4.88
N SER A 335 -14.33 -6.56 5.89
CA SER A 335 -14.83 -5.71 6.98
C SER A 335 -15.18 -4.32 6.45
N ARG A 336 -16.28 -3.75 6.93
CA ARG A 336 -16.70 -2.37 6.66
C ARG A 336 -15.90 -1.38 7.50
N VAL A 337 -14.61 -1.17 7.14
CA VAL A 337 -13.67 -0.37 7.93
C VAL A 337 -12.76 0.47 7.06
N GLY A 338 -12.36 1.63 7.57
CA GLY A 338 -11.40 2.53 6.95
C GLY A 338 -11.77 2.92 5.52
N GLY A 339 -10.81 2.79 4.61
CA GLY A 339 -11.01 3.13 3.20
C GLY A 339 -11.85 2.14 2.39
N ILE A 340 -12.15 0.93 2.90
CA ILE A 340 -12.90 -0.09 2.14
C ILE A 340 -14.25 0.43 1.65
N PRO A 341 -15.12 1.04 2.50
CA PRO A 341 -16.41 1.54 2.04
C PRO A 341 -16.34 2.66 0.99
N SER A 342 -15.20 3.32 0.86
CA SER A 342 -15.05 4.44 -0.09
C SER A 342 -14.97 3.99 -1.56
N PHE A 343 -14.64 2.71 -1.79
CA PHE A 343 -14.47 2.18 -3.14
C PHE A 343 -15.26 0.88 -3.40
N THR A 344 -15.89 0.30 -2.39
CA THR A 344 -16.70 -0.92 -2.50
C THR A 344 -18.18 -0.63 -2.27
N GLN A 345 -19.06 -1.44 -2.85
CA GLN A 345 -20.49 -1.34 -2.68
C GLN A 345 -21.06 -2.68 -2.21
N ASP A 346 -21.60 -2.68 -0.98
CA ASP A 346 -22.13 -3.90 -0.35
C ASP A 346 -23.26 -4.52 -1.16
N GLY A 347 -23.20 -5.83 -1.38
CA GLY A 347 -24.14 -6.59 -2.20
C GLY A 347 -23.95 -6.49 -3.71
N GLU A 348 -23.09 -5.59 -4.21
CA GLU A 348 -22.80 -5.40 -5.63
C GLU A 348 -21.44 -5.96 -6.05
N ASP A 349 -20.35 -5.50 -5.43
CA ASP A 349 -18.98 -5.89 -5.77
C ASP A 349 -18.21 -6.52 -4.57
N VAL A 350 -18.80 -6.45 -3.39
CA VAL A 350 -18.30 -7.01 -2.13
C VAL A 350 -19.49 -7.42 -1.24
N ILE A 351 -19.28 -8.34 -0.32
CA ILE A 351 -20.14 -8.47 0.86
C ILE A 351 -19.38 -7.91 2.05
N GLN A 352 -19.95 -6.87 2.68
CA GLN A 352 -19.34 -6.24 3.85
C GLN A 352 -19.78 -6.91 5.14
N ALA A 353 -18.83 -7.14 6.05
CA ALA A 353 -19.07 -7.63 7.40
C ALA A 353 -18.78 -6.55 8.44
N GLN A 354 -19.43 -6.62 9.61
CA GLN A 354 -19.15 -5.72 10.72
C GLN A 354 -17.73 -5.97 11.27
N PRO A 355 -16.91 -4.94 11.45
CA PRO A 355 -15.55 -5.10 11.97
C PRO A 355 -15.54 -5.75 13.35
N GLY A 356 -14.77 -6.83 13.52
CA GLY A 356 -14.64 -7.55 14.77
C GLY A 356 -15.82 -8.47 15.15
N ASP A 357 -16.91 -8.47 14.39
CA ASP A 357 -18.03 -9.38 14.58
C ASP A 357 -17.79 -10.71 13.84
N THR A 358 -17.33 -11.69 14.59
CA THR A 358 -17.02 -13.04 14.09
C THR A 358 -18.25 -13.78 13.57
N ALA A 359 -19.41 -13.59 14.19
CA ALA A 359 -20.65 -14.25 13.79
C ALA A 359 -21.18 -13.69 12.46
N ASP A 360 -21.15 -12.35 12.29
CA ASP A 360 -21.51 -11.72 11.02
C ASP A 360 -20.53 -12.13 9.92
N LEU A 361 -19.21 -12.13 10.20
CA LEU A 361 -18.20 -12.58 9.25
C LEU A 361 -18.45 -14.01 8.75
N ALA A 362 -18.76 -14.94 9.68
CA ALA A 362 -19.09 -16.32 9.34
C ALA A 362 -20.35 -16.39 8.49
N ALA A 363 -21.42 -15.67 8.87
CA ALA A 363 -22.66 -15.62 8.10
C ALA A 363 -22.44 -15.10 6.66
N ARG A 364 -21.63 -14.05 6.47
CA ARG A 364 -21.29 -13.51 5.14
C ARG A 364 -20.49 -14.51 4.30
N LEU A 365 -19.53 -15.20 4.89
CA LEU A 365 -18.78 -16.26 4.21
C LEU A 365 -19.68 -17.41 3.78
N ILE A 366 -20.58 -17.89 4.68
CA ILE A 366 -21.55 -18.93 4.39
C ILE A 366 -22.49 -18.46 3.26
N GLN A 367 -22.98 -17.24 3.30
CA GLN A 367 -23.85 -16.66 2.27
C GLN A 367 -23.19 -16.70 0.89
N VAL A 368 -21.95 -16.24 0.77
CA VAL A 368 -21.22 -16.21 -0.51
C VAL A 368 -20.87 -17.62 -0.98
N MET A 369 -20.41 -18.49 -0.09
CA MET A 369 -20.06 -19.88 -0.44
C MET A 369 -21.29 -20.75 -0.72
N GLY A 370 -22.45 -20.42 -0.16
CA GLY A 370 -23.71 -21.15 -0.34
C GLY A 370 -24.51 -20.72 -1.57
N ASP A 371 -24.24 -19.54 -2.15
CA ASP A 371 -24.94 -19.02 -3.33
C ASP A 371 -23.96 -18.74 -4.50
N PRO A 372 -23.77 -19.71 -5.41
CA PRO A 372 -22.90 -19.54 -6.57
C PRO A 372 -23.33 -18.40 -7.52
N ARG A 373 -24.64 -18.05 -7.55
CA ARG A 373 -25.14 -16.95 -8.37
C ARG A 373 -24.71 -15.60 -7.78
N LEU A 374 -24.83 -15.45 -6.46
CA LEU A 374 -24.33 -14.28 -5.76
C LEU A 374 -22.81 -14.14 -5.94
N ALA A 375 -22.06 -15.21 -5.67
CA ALA A 375 -20.61 -15.24 -5.81
C ALA A 375 -20.18 -14.83 -7.24
N GLY A 376 -20.84 -15.37 -8.26
CA GLY A 376 -20.57 -15.01 -9.67
C GLY A 376 -20.88 -13.55 -10.01
N ARG A 377 -21.97 -12.98 -9.50
CA ARG A 377 -22.28 -11.55 -9.69
C ARG A 377 -21.26 -10.64 -9.03
N LEU A 378 -20.90 -10.91 -7.77
CA LEU A 378 -19.90 -10.13 -7.03
C LEU A 378 -18.53 -10.16 -7.75
N ALA A 379 -18.10 -11.34 -8.16
CA ALA A 379 -16.86 -11.53 -8.89
C ALA A 379 -16.83 -10.77 -10.23
N ALA A 380 -17.90 -10.87 -11.02
CA ALA A 380 -18.01 -10.17 -12.31
C ALA A 380 -18.03 -8.65 -12.14
N ALA A 381 -18.80 -8.13 -11.18
CA ALA A 381 -18.91 -6.70 -10.90
C ALA A 381 -17.57 -6.15 -10.41
N GLY A 382 -16.92 -6.83 -9.44
CA GLY A 382 -15.60 -6.45 -8.93
C GLY A 382 -14.54 -6.46 -10.04
N GLN A 383 -14.50 -7.51 -10.88
CA GLN A 383 -13.54 -7.62 -11.98
C GLN A 383 -13.72 -6.50 -13.02
N ALA A 384 -14.96 -6.20 -13.41
CA ALA A 384 -15.25 -5.11 -14.34
C ALA A 384 -14.80 -3.76 -13.76
N LYS A 385 -15.07 -3.52 -12.47
CA LYS A 385 -14.68 -2.31 -11.75
C LYS A 385 -13.15 -2.20 -11.62
N ALA A 386 -12.45 -3.29 -11.26
CA ALA A 386 -10.99 -3.31 -11.18
C ALA A 386 -10.35 -2.91 -12.52
N ARG A 387 -10.82 -3.45 -13.63
CA ARG A 387 -10.31 -3.13 -14.97
C ARG A 387 -10.58 -1.70 -15.39
N ARG A 388 -11.80 -1.19 -15.13
CA ARG A 388 -12.22 0.13 -15.54
C ARG A 388 -11.57 1.25 -14.73
N ASP A 389 -11.55 1.12 -13.40
CA ASP A 389 -11.27 2.23 -12.48
C ASP A 389 -9.91 2.08 -11.77
N TYR A 390 -9.39 0.84 -11.64
CA TYR A 390 -8.23 0.52 -10.80
C TYR A 390 -7.07 -0.12 -11.56
N ALA A 391 -7.18 -0.39 -12.86
CA ALA A 391 -6.00 -0.78 -13.63
C ALA A 391 -4.93 0.31 -13.54
N TRP A 392 -3.65 -0.06 -13.41
CA TRP A 392 -2.56 0.93 -13.30
C TRP A 392 -2.53 1.91 -14.48
N SER A 393 -3.01 1.50 -15.66
CA SER A 393 -3.17 2.40 -16.82
C SER A 393 -4.20 3.50 -16.55
N ALA A 394 -5.35 3.18 -15.94
CA ALA A 394 -6.36 4.15 -15.57
C ALA A 394 -5.86 5.11 -14.48
N ILE A 395 -5.17 4.57 -13.48
CA ILE A 395 -4.55 5.38 -12.40
C ILE A 395 -3.50 6.35 -12.98
N ALA A 396 -2.63 5.86 -13.87
CA ALA A 396 -1.62 6.70 -14.51
C ALA A 396 -2.25 7.78 -15.40
N ALA A 397 -3.32 7.48 -16.13
CA ALA A 397 -4.02 8.47 -16.95
C ALA A 397 -4.56 9.62 -16.08
N ARG A 398 -5.20 9.31 -14.95
CA ARG A 398 -5.68 10.33 -13.99
C ARG A 398 -4.54 11.20 -13.43
N LEU A 399 -3.39 10.59 -13.12
CA LEU A 399 -2.21 11.34 -12.67
C LEU A 399 -1.66 12.23 -13.79
N VAL A 400 -1.61 11.74 -15.03
CA VAL A 400 -1.19 12.51 -16.20
C VAL A 400 -2.08 13.73 -16.40
N ASP A 401 -3.39 13.59 -16.25
CA ASP A 401 -4.32 14.70 -16.36
C ASP A 401 -4.05 15.76 -15.29
N ILE A 402 -3.84 15.35 -14.04
CA ILE A 402 -3.39 16.27 -12.98
C ILE A 402 -2.10 16.97 -13.40
N TYR A 403 -1.05 16.21 -13.82
CA TYR A 403 0.24 16.81 -14.18
C TYR A 403 0.16 17.81 -15.33
N ARG A 404 -0.75 17.62 -16.29
CA ARG A 404 -0.98 18.54 -17.41
C ARG A 404 -1.59 19.86 -16.98
N GLU A 405 -2.45 19.83 -15.97
CA GLU A 405 -3.16 20.99 -15.42
C GLU A 405 -2.32 21.78 -14.40
N LEU A 406 -1.17 21.24 -13.96
CA LEU A 406 -0.33 21.95 -12.99
C LEU A 406 0.20 23.27 -13.53
N PRO A 407 0.22 24.34 -12.72
CA PRO A 407 0.76 25.62 -13.13
C PRO A 407 2.25 25.47 -13.43
N ARG A 408 2.62 25.62 -14.69
CA ARG A 408 4.02 25.75 -15.09
C ARG A 408 4.45 27.17 -14.78
N ALA A 409 5.51 27.36 -14.00
CA ALA A 409 6.10 28.69 -13.86
C ALA A 409 6.44 29.20 -15.25
N SER A 410 5.89 30.36 -15.64
CA SER A 410 6.18 30.96 -16.94
C SER A 410 7.69 31.05 -17.09
N ARG A 411 8.25 30.57 -18.19
CA ARG A 411 9.70 30.62 -18.52
C ARG A 411 10.23 32.07 -18.68
N SER A 412 9.41 33.07 -18.38
CA SER A 412 9.73 34.49 -18.52
C SER A 412 10.18 35.12 -17.21
N ARG A 413 11.29 34.66 -16.63
CA ARG A 413 12.20 35.46 -15.78
C ARG A 413 13.52 34.70 -15.62
N ARG A 414 14.27 34.57 -16.73
CA ARG A 414 15.71 34.51 -16.63
C ARG A 414 16.20 35.98 -16.73
N ILE A 415 16.58 36.55 -15.62
CA ILE A 415 17.53 37.66 -15.54
C ILE A 415 18.85 37.06 -15.11
#